data_fd3a77cba7d4ac14b712064c80369d4a
#
_entry.id   fd3a77cba7d4ac14b712064c80369d4a
#
_cell.length_a   1.000
_cell.length_b   1.000
_cell.length_c   1.000
_cell.angle_alpha   90.00
_cell.angle_beta   90.00
_cell.angle_gamma   90.00
#
_symmetry.space_group_name_H-M   'P 1'
#
loop_
_entity.id
_entity.type
_entity.pdbx_description
1 polymer ?
#
loop_
_entity_poly.entity_id
_entity_poly.type
_entity_poly.pdbx_seq_one_letter_code
_entity_poly.pdbx_strand_id
1 'polypeptide(L)'
;MRQPVSVSALTRTRYVAPKYPRAAQRRGDSGWVDVLFTVGIDGKVTNVEVRNANPQGTFDNAAIRAVERWEFEPYTENGEIIEIQAGVRMMFALE
;
A
#
# COMPACT_ATOMS: atom_id res chain seq x y z
N MET A 1 -0.03 22.46 1.50
CA MET A 1 0.28 21.05 1.84
C MET A 1 -0.31 20.14 0.76
N ARG A 2 0.52 19.26 0.24
CA ARG A 2 0.10 18.34 -0.82
C ARG A 2 -0.67 17.17 -0.21
N GLN A 3 -1.79 16.82 -0.83
CA GLN A 3 -2.56 15.65 -0.41
C GLN A 3 -2.00 14.39 -1.05
N PRO A 4 -2.11 13.23 -0.38
CA PRO A 4 -1.71 11.97 -0.99
C PRO A 4 -2.48 11.71 -2.28
N VAL A 5 -1.79 11.11 -3.25
CA VAL A 5 -2.44 10.66 -4.48
C VAL A 5 -2.90 9.22 -4.32
N SER A 6 -3.84 8.80 -5.17
CA SER A 6 -4.20 7.38 -5.26
C SER A 6 -3.07 6.63 -5.91
N VAL A 7 -2.87 5.37 -5.50
CA VAL A 7 -1.87 4.50 -6.12
C VAL A 7 -2.10 4.37 -7.63
N SER A 8 -3.34 4.54 -8.09
CA SER A 8 -3.66 4.46 -9.51
C SER A 8 -3.07 5.62 -10.32
N ALA A 9 -2.63 6.70 -9.67
CA ALA A 9 -1.96 7.81 -10.33
C ALA A 9 -0.48 7.54 -10.59
N LEU A 10 0.05 6.42 -10.10
CA LEU A 10 1.45 6.05 -10.18
C LEU A 10 1.63 4.83 -11.07
N THR A 11 2.84 4.66 -11.61
CA THR A 11 3.19 3.46 -12.36
C THR A 11 3.99 2.53 -11.46
N ARG A 12 3.41 1.40 -11.10
CA ARG A 12 4.04 0.42 -10.23
C ARG A 12 4.90 -0.52 -11.07
N THR A 13 6.20 -0.59 -10.75
CA THR A 13 7.15 -1.44 -11.48
C THR A 13 7.36 -2.78 -10.80
N ARG A 14 7.08 -2.86 -9.50
CA ARG A 14 7.14 -4.13 -8.78
C ARG A 14 5.92 -4.24 -7.86
N TYR A 15 5.19 -5.32 -8.02
CA TYR A 15 4.04 -5.64 -7.20
C TYR A 15 4.30 -6.89 -6.39
N VAL A 16 4.00 -6.83 -5.10
CA VAL A 16 4.04 -7.98 -4.20
C VAL A 16 2.66 -8.12 -3.60
N ALA A 17 2.02 -9.25 -3.83
CA ALA A 17 0.70 -9.51 -3.26
C ALA A 17 0.82 -9.73 -1.75
N PRO A 18 -0.14 -9.22 -0.96
CA PRO A 18 -0.13 -9.50 0.47
C PRO A 18 -0.46 -10.97 0.72
N LYS A 19 0.16 -11.53 1.76
CA LYS A 19 -0.17 -12.88 2.20
C LYS A 19 -1.42 -12.84 3.05
N TYR A 20 -2.34 -13.76 2.79
CA TYR A 20 -3.53 -13.88 3.61
C TYR A 20 -3.14 -14.49 4.96
N PRO A 21 -3.43 -13.83 6.09
CA PRO A 21 -3.07 -14.39 7.40
C PRO A 21 -3.75 -15.73 7.62
N ARG A 22 -3.01 -16.72 8.09
CA ARG A 22 -3.53 -18.09 8.24
C ARG A 22 -4.72 -18.19 9.18
N ALA A 23 -4.67 -17.47 10.29
CA ALA A 23 -5.77 -17.49 11.25
C ALA A 23 -7.03 -16.91 10.64
N ALA A 24 -6.90 -15.81 9.91
CA ALA A 24 -8.02 -15.18 9.22
C ALA A 24 -8.59 -16.09 8.15
N GLN A 25 -7.72 -16.79 7.41
CA GLN A 25 -8.15 -17.73 6.38
C GLN A 25 -8.95 -18.88 6.98
N ARG A 26 -8.48 -19.42 8.10
CA ARG A 26 -9.19 -20.51 8.78
C ARG A 26 -10.55 -20.10 9.30
N ARG A 27 -10.68 -18.85 9.80
CA ARG A 27 -11.95 -18.34 10.30
C ARG A 27 -12.88 -17.85 9.19
N GLY A 28 -12.36 -17.72 7.96
CA GLY A 28 -13.12 -17.15 6.87
C GLY A 28 -13.27 -15.63 6.97
N ASP A 29 -12.35 -14.97 7.67
CA ASP A 29 -12.39 -13.51 7.83
C ASP A 29 -11.99 -12.83 6.53
N SER A 30 -12.68 -11.74 6.19
CA SER A 30 -12.33 -10.86 5.09
C SER A 30 -12.32 -9.42 5.59
N GLY A 31 -11.76 -8.52 4.81
CA GLY A 31 -11.71 -7.12 5.19
C GLY A 31 -10.85 -6.29 4.27
N TRP A 32 -10.42 -5.14 4.75
CA TRP A 32 -9.61 -4.21 3.97
C TRP A 32 -8.70 -3.40 4.88
N VAL A 33 -7.65 -2.84 4.27
CA VAL A 33 -6.69 -1.99 4.97
C VAL A 33 -6.37 -0.80 4.08
N ASP A 34 -6.54 0.40 4.62
CA ASP A 34 -6.11 1.63 3.96
C ASP A 34 -4.68 1.93 4.38
N VAL A 35 -3.77 1.96 3.42
CA VAL A 35 -2.35 2.14 3.65
C VAL A 35 -1.90 3.45 3.03
N LEU A 36 -1.14 4.22 3.80
CA LEU A 36 -0.48 5.44 3.32
C LEU A 36 1.02 5.16 3.29
N PHE A 37 1.67 5.59 2.22
CA PHE A 37 3.11 5.37 2.07
C PHE A 37 3.73 6.47 1.23
N THR A 38 5.06 6.55 1.27
CA THR A 38 5.83 7.53 0.50
C THR A 38 6.60 6.82 -0.59
N VAL A 39 6.52 7.35 -1.82
CA VAL A 39 7.35 6.90 -2.93
C VAL A 39 8.50 7.90 -3.06
N GLY A 40 9.72 7.43 -2.85
CA GLY A 40 10.90 8.28 -2.93
C GLY A 40 11.31 8.62 -4.34
N ILE A 41 12.30 9.47 -4.47
CA ILE A 41 12.80 9.89 -5.78
C ILE A 41 13.42 8.73 -6.56
N ASP A 42 13.76 7.65 -5.87
CA ASP A 42 14.27 6.41 -6.49
C ASP A 42 13.16 5.41 -6.79
N GLY A 43 11.90 5.75 -6.50
CA GLY A 43 10.76 4.86 -6.72
C GLY A 43 10.53 3.84 -5.61
N LYS A 44 11.33 3.84 -4.57
CA LYS A 44 11.18 2.89 -3.46
C LYS A 44 10.22 3.42 -2.42
N VAL A 45 9.54 2.48 -1.76
CA VAL A 45 8.51 2.80 -0.76
C VAL A 45 9.13 2.93 0.63
N THR A 46 8.73 3.98 1.33
CA THR A 46 9.12 4.23 2.73
C THR A 46 7.90 4.74 3.50
N ASN A 47 8.04 4.82 4.82
CA ASN A 47 7.02 5.42 5.71
C ASN A 47 5.64 4.81 5.51
N VAL A 48 5.57 3.48 5.50
CA VAL A 48 4.30 2.77 5.33
C VAL A 48 3.53 2.78 6.63
N GLU A 49 2.28 3.25 6.58
CA GLU A 49 1.43 3.25 7.77
C GLU A 49 0.00 2.88 7.40
N VAL A 50 -0.70 2.27 8.36
CA VAL A 50 -2.12 1.96 8.22
C VAL A 50 -2.92 3.16 8.71
N ARG A 51 -3.79 3.68 7.86
CA ARG A 51 -4.67 4.80 8.20
C ARG A 51 -5.98 4.31 8.76
N ASN A 52 -6.48 3.21 8.23
CA ASN A 52 -7.75 2.64 8.66
C ASN A 52 -7.79 1.17 8.26
N ALA A 53 -8.57 0.37 8.96
CA ALA A 53 -8.68 -1.06 8.65
C ALA A 53 -9.97 -1.61 9.25
N ASN A 54 -10.53 -2.63 8.58
CA ASN A 54 -11.70 -3.31 9.07
C ASN A 54 -11.62 -4.79 8.67
N PRO A 55 -11.49 -5.71 9.66
CA PRO A 55 -11.33 -5.46 11.09
C PRO A 55 -9.93 -4.95 11.42
N GLN A 56 -9.81 -4.20 12.49
CA GLN A 56 -8.52 -3.66 12.91
C GLN A 56 -7.61 -4.78 13.40
N GLY A 57 -6.34 -4.70 13.00
CA GLY A 57 -5.29 -5.60 13.48
C GLY A 57 -5.22 -6.94 12.78
N THR A 58 -6.25 -7.34 12.04
CA THR A 58 -6.26 -8.66 11.39
C THR A 58 -5.36 -8.73 10.17
N PHE A 59 -5.43 -7.74 9.30
CA PHE A 59 -4.72 -7.74 8.01
C PHE A 59 -3.62 -6.69 7.94
N ASP A 60 -3.45 -5.89 8.98
CA ASP A 60 -2.57 -4.73 8.96
C ASP A 60 -1.13 -5.09 8.60
N ASN A 61 -0.56 -6.07 9.29
CA ASN A 61 0.83 -6.46 9.05
C ASN A 61 1.04 -7.04 7.65
N ALA A 62 0.07 -7.82 7.16
CA ALA A 62 0.15 -8.40 5.83
C ALA A 62 0.17 -7.31 4.76
N ALA A 63 -0.65 -6.28 4.95
CA ALA A 63 -0.71 -5.15 4.03
C ALA A 63 0.59 -4.35 4.05
N ILE A 64 1.11 -4.04 5.24
CA ILE A 64 2.36 -3.29 5.40
C ILE A 64 3.52 -4.01 4.73
N ARG A 65 3.67 -5.31 4.99
CA ARG A 65 4.76 -6.11 4.43
C ARG A 65 4.74 -6.15 2.91
N ALA A 66 3.55 -6.21 2.33
CA ALA A 66 3.42 -6.22 0.88
C ALA A 66 3.82 -4.87 0.29
N VAL A 67 3.26 -3.78 0.82
CA VAL A 67 3.50 -2.44 0.29
C VAL A 67 4.97 -2.04 0.44
N GLU A 68 5.63 -2.45 1.51
CA GLU A 68 7.05 -2.15 1.71
C GLU A 68 7.94 -2.70 0.61
N ARG A 69 7.48 -3.71 -0.12
CA ARG A 69 8.23 -4.35 -1.19
C ARG A 69 7.83 -3.85 -2.58
N TRP A 70 6.83 -2.99 -2.66
CA TRP A 70 6.43 -2.41 -3.95
C TRP A 70 7.47 -1.41 -4.42
N GLU A 71 7.59 -1.26 -5.74
CA GLU A 71 8.44 -0.25 -6.34
C GLU A 71 7.65 0.43 -7.46
N PHE A 72 8.00 1.68 -7.71
CA PHE A 72 7.30 2.53 -8.66
C PHE A 72 8.30 3.25 -9.55
N GLU A 73 7.83 3.72 -10.69
CA GLU A 73 8.58 4.71 -11.44
C GLU A 73 8.61 6.01 -10.63
N PRO A 74 9.74 6.71 -10.62
CA PRO A 74 9.81 8.00 -9.92
C PRO A 74 8.70 8.93 -10.40
N TYR A 75 8.07 9.62 -9.47
CA TYR A 75 6.97 10.51 -9.78
C TYR A 75 7.51 11.85 -10.27
N THR A 76 7.02 12.30 -11.42
CA THR A 76 7.48 13.55 -12.04
C THR A 76 6.35 14.57 -12.03
N GLU A 77 6.67 15.78 -11.61
CA GLU A 77 5.73 16.89 -11.63
C GLU A 77 6.44 18.12 -12.18
N ASN A 78 5.88 18.72 -13.22
CA ASN A 78 6.46 19.88 -13.90
C ASN A 78 7.92 19.65 -14.32
N GLY A 79 8.23 18.42 -14.76
CA GLY A 79 9.56 18.06 -15.21
C GLY A 79 10.54 17.69 -14.11
N GLU A 80 10.12 17.72 -12.86
CA GLU A 80 10.98 17.39 -11.73
C GLU A 80 10.54 16.10 -11.06
N ILE A 81 11.51 15.27 -10.68
CA ILE A 81 11.24 14.07 -9.88
C ILE A 81 11.08 14.50 -8.43
N ILE A 82 9.94 14.15 -7.84
CA ILE A 82 9.66 14.51 -6.45
C ILE A 82 9.21 13.29 -5.67
N GLU A 83 9.39 13.36 -4.38
CA GLU A 83 8.83 12.42 -3.43
C GLU A 83 7.33 12.67 -3.33
N ILE A 84 6.51 11.59 -3.28
CA ILE A 84 5.06 11.72 -3.26
C ILE A 84 4.47 10.73 -2.28
N GLN A 85 3.45 11.17 -1.53
CA GLN A 85 2.66 10.25 -0.71
C GLN A 85 1.54 9.66 -1.53
N ALA A 86 1.28 8.39 -1.32
CA ALA A 86 0.19 7.68 -2.01
C ALA A 86 -0.60 6.85 -1.03
N GLY A 87 -1.86 6.62 -1.36
CA GLY A 87 -2.75 5.79 -0.58
C GLY A 87 -3.35 4.68 -1.41
N VAL A 88 -3.58 3.53 -0.78
CA VAL A 88 -4.19 2.38 -1.42
C VAL A 88 -5.07 1.65 -0.42
N ARG A 89 -6.21 1.15 -0.89
CA ARG A 89 -7.03 0.23 -0.11
C ARG A 89 -6.72 -1.19 -0.56
N MET A 90 -6.18 -1.99 0.36
CA MET A 90 -5.89 -3.39 0.12
C MET A 90 -7.09 -4.22 0.54
N MET A 91 -7.64 -5.00 -0.39
CA MET A 91 -8.80 -5.86 -0.11
C MET A 91 -8.34 -7.27 0.18
N PHE A 92 -8.88 -7.86 1.23
CA PHE A 92 -8.63 -9.25 1.62
C PHE A 92 -9.96 -9.99 1.56
N ALA A 93 -10.11 -10.84 0.56
CA ALA A 93 -11.33 -11.61 0.37
C ALA A 93 -10.98 -13.05 0.02
N LEU A 94 -11.77 -13.98 0.56
CA LEU A 94 -11.65 -15.39 0.25
C LEU A 94 -12.65 -15.75 -0.87
N GLU A 95 -12.22 -16.59 -1.77
CA GLU A 95 -13.09 -17.11 -2.83
C GLU A 95 -13.90 -18.31 -2.36
#